data_bc92fea5535203668b4b8bb2028e867c
#
_entry.id   bc92fea5535203668b4b8bb2028e867c
#
_cell.length_a   1.000
_cell.length_b   1.000
_cell.length_c   1.000
_cell.angle_alpha   90.00
_cell.angle_beta   90.00
_cell.angle_gamma   90.00
#
_symmetry.space_group_name_H-M   'P 1'
#
loop_
_entity.id
_entity.type
_entity.pdbx_description
1 polymer ?
#
loop_
_entity_poly.entity_id
_entity_poly.type
_entity_poly.pdbx_seq_one_letter_code
_entity_poly.pdbx_strand_id
1 'polypeptide(L)'
;ILAPAGLKAGDQVIASSKAVGQIQPGNAYLLKHLPIGTPLHNLELTPGKGAQMIRSAGASAFIQSKDGDKIIVKLPSGQLRFFDGNAKATIGALGNEHHKEENLGKAGRARHLGRRPQVRGVAQNPRSHPHGGGEGRSGIGMKSPKSPWGKRTLGKKTRKPHKYSDQRIIKGTAR
;
A
#
# COMPACT_ATOMS: atom_id res chain seq x y z
N ILE A 1 13.77 -8.74 9.38
CA ILE A 1 12.75 -8.96 8.34
C ILE A 1 11.45 -8.21 8.65
N LEU A 2 10.57 -8.07 7.67
CA LEU A 2 9.18 -7.71 7.93
C LEU A 2 8.47 -8.94 8.49
N ALA A 3 8.09 -8.90 9.77
CA ALA A 3 7.50 -10.05 10.45
C ALA A 3 6.06 -10.31 9.97
N PRO A 4 5.76 -11.51 9.47
CA PRO A 4 4.38 -11.93 9.22
C PRO A 4 3.63 -12.14 10.53
N ALA A 5 2.31 -12.18 10.44
CA ALA A 5 1.46 -12.53 11.57
C ALA A 5 1.81 -13.94 12.07
N GLY A 6 1.94 -14.08 13.39
CA GLY A 6 2.22 -15.35 14.05
C GLY A 6 3.70 -15.74 14.16
N LEU A 7 4.63 -15.02 13.53
CA LEU A 7 6.06 -15.29 13.67
C LEU A 7 6.59 -14.85 15.04
N LYS A 8 7.38 -15.69 15.68
CA LYS A 8 7.98 -15.42 17.00
C LYS A 8 9.49 -15.28 16.90
N ALA A 9 10.08 -14.63 17.89
CA ALA A 9 11.55 -14.57 18.02
C ALA A 9 12.10 -15.99 18.25
N GLY A 10 13.11 -16.36 17.44
CA GLY A 10 13.70 -17.71 17.45
C GLY A 10 13.21 -18.61 16.31
N ASP A 11 12.10 -18.25 15.64
CA ASP A 11 11.64 -19.01 14.47
C ASP A 11 12.64 -18.88 13.31
N GLN A 12 12.86 -19.98 12.60
CA GLN A 12 13.73 -20.01 11.44
C GLN A 12 12.94 -19.69 10.17
N VAL A 13 13.47 -18.83 9.33
CA VAL A 13 12.91 -18.47 8.02
C VAL A 13 13.91 -18.70 6.90
N ILE A 14 13.40 -19.15 5.76
CA ILE A 14 14.20 -19.53 4.60
C ILE A 14 13.90 -18.57 3.45
N ALA A 15 14.95 -18.06 2.80
CA ALA A 15 14.84 -17.33 1.55
C ALA A 15 15.57 -18.10 0.46
N SER A 16 14.84 -18.66 -0.50
CA SER A 16 15.41 -19.51 -1.57
C SER A 16 14.89 -19.11 -2.95
N SER A 17 15.72 -19.32 -3.95
CA SER A 17 15.34 -19.24 -5.37
C SER A 17 14.95 -20.62 -5.94
N LYS A 18 15.22 -21.69 -5.20
CA LYS A 18 14.86 -23.07 -5.57
C LYS A 18 13.40 -23.36 -5.23
N ALA A 19 12.93 -24.55 -5.61
CA ALA A 19 11.57 -25.00 -5.31
C ALA A 19 11.25 -24.93 -3.80
N VAL A 20 9.96 -24.80 -3.50
CA VAL A 20 9.44 -24.63 -2.14
C VAL A 20 9.65 -25.92 -1.35
N GLY A 21 10.39 -25.86 -0.24
CA GLY A 21 10.45 -26.95 0.72
C GLY A 21 9.21 -26.96 1.63
N GLN A 22 8.98 -25.86 2.34
CA GLN A 22 7.83 -25.71 3.26
C GLN A 22 7.13 -24.37 3.05
N ILE A 23 5.79 -24.43 2.97
CA ILE A 23 4.93 -23.25 2.87
C ILE A 23 4.64 -22.72 4.29
N GLN A 24 5.63 -22.06 4.88
CA GLN A 24 5.49 -21.46 6.22
C GLN A 24 5.50 -19.93 6.12
N PRO A 25 4.71 -19.24 6.97
CA PRO A 25 4.78 -17.79 7.07
C PRO A 25 6.21 -17.31 7.37
N GLY A 26 6.67 -16.30 6.63
CA GLY A 26 8.04 -15.77 6.75
C GLY A 26 9.02 -16.31 5.72
N ASN A 27 8.77 -17.47 5.12
CA ASN A 27 9.62 -17.98 4.06
C ASN A 27 9.45 -17.19 2.77
N ALA A 28 10.55 -16.94 2.05
CA ALA A 28 10.57 -16.17 0.82
C ALA A 28 11.02 -17.02 -0.37
N TYR A 29 10.19 -17.06 -1.42
CA TYR A 29 10.43 -17.83 -2.63
C TYR A 29 10.08 -17.05 -3.89
N LEU A 30 10.45 -17.60 -5.05
CA LEU A 30 10.02 -17.08 -6.35
C LEU A 30 8.51 -17.35 -6.54
N LEU A 31 7.79 -16.40 -7.13
CA LEU A 31 6.34 -16.51 -7.35
C LEU A 31 5.95 -17.77 -8.14
N LYS A 32 6.77 -18.19 -9.11
CA LYS A 32 6.50 -19.39 -9.90
C LYS A 32 6.40 -20.67 -9.08
N HIS A 33 7.06 -20.71 -7.93
CA HIS A 33 7.07 -21.87 -7.05
C HIS A 33 5.93 -21.89 -6.02
N LEU A 34 5.32 -20.73 -5.74
CA LEU A 34 4.25 -20.61 -4.74
C LEU A 34 2.92 -21.07 -5.31
N PRO A 35 2.08 -21.84 -4.59
CA PRO A 35 0.77 -22.29 -5.07
C PRO A 35 -0.23 -21.13 -5.20
N ILE A 36 -1.27 -21.34 -6.01
CA ILE A 36 -2.40 -20.42 -6.15
C ILE A 36 -3.12 -20.31 -4.81
N GLY A 37 -3.64 -19.12 -4.48
CA GLY A 37 -4.33 -18.85 -3.21
C GLY A 37 -3.40 -18.53 -2.04
N THR A 38 -2.06 -18.70 -2.16
CA THR A 38 -1.12 -18.38 -1.10
C THR A 38 -1.18 -16.89 -0.76
N PRO A 39 -1.39 -16.52 0.52
CA PRO A 39 -1.19 -15.15 0.98
C PRO A 39 0.29 -14.81 0.93
N LEU A 40 0.60 -13.60 0.45
CA LEU A 40 1.98 -13.14 0.32
C LEU A 40 2.12 -11.66 0.65
N HIS A 41 3.30 -11.28 1.07
CA HIS A 41 3.71 -9.90 1.32
C HIS A 41 5.14 -9.67 0.83
N ASN A 42 5.65 -8.46 0.99
CA ASN A 42 7.03 -8.10 0.67
C ASN A 42 7.44 -8.52 -0.75
N LEU A 43 6.58 -8.17 -1.73
CA LEU A 43 6.69 -8.61 -3.12
C LEU A 43 7.64 -7.71 -3.93
N GLU A 44 8.50 -8.33 -4.72
CA GLU A 44 9.32 -7.63 -5.72
C GLU A 44 8.48 -7.16 -6.91
N LEU A 45 8.75 -5.95 -7.37
CA LEU A 45 8.16 -5.44 -8.62
C LEU A 45 8.97 -5.87 -9.85
N THR A 46 10.28 -5.93 -9.69
CA THR A 46 11.24 -6.39 -10.70
C THR A 46 12.16 -7.41 -10.04
N PRO A 47 12.38 -8.58 -10.66
CA PRO A 47 13.24 -9.60 -10.09
C PRO A 47 14.62 -9.07 -9.70
N GLY A 48 15.10 -9.41 -8.52
CA GLY A 48 16.41 -9.02 -8.00
C GLY A 48 16.54 -7.59 -7.50
N LYS A 49 15.50 -6.75 -7.64
CA LYS A 49 15.53 -5.36 -7.17
C LYS A 49 15.21 -5.22 -5.67
N GLY A 50 14.76 -6.27 -5.05
CA GLY A 50 14.27 -6.26 -3.68
C GLY A 50 12.78 -5.90 -3.57
N ALA A 51 12.19 -6.24 -2.46
CA ALA A 51 10.76 -6.10 -2.24
C ALA A 51 10.33 -4.64 -2.08
N GLN A 52 9.31 -4.24 -2.81
CA GLN A 52 8.80 -2.86 -2.85
C GLN A 52 7.30 -2.77 -2.56
N MET A 53 6.56 -3.87 -2.72
CA MET A 53 5.10 -3.87 -2.60
C MET A 53 4.63 -4.69 -1.40
N ILE A 54 3.42 -4.38 -0.91
CA ILE A 54 2.74 -5.08 0.18
C ILE A 54 3.63 -5.13 1.43
N ARG A 55 3.96 -3.94 1.95
CA ARG A 55 4.85 -3.76 3.10
C ARG A 55 4.20 -3.04 4.28
N SER A 56 2.95 -2.66 4.15
CA SER A 56 2.20 -1.99 5.21
C SER A 56 1.70 -3.01 6.24
N ALA A 57 1.54 -2.58 7.49
CA ALA A 57 1.00 -3.38 8.57
C ALA A 57 -0.35 -4.03 8.18
N GLY A 58 -0.52 -5.31 8.48
CA GLY A 58 -1.71 -6.09 8.16
C GLY A 58 -1.96 -6.35 6.67
N ALA A 59 -1.05 -5.93 5.77
CA ALA A 59 -1.27 -6.09 4.33
C ALA A 59 -0.92 -7.50 3.87
N SER A 60 -1.76 -8.02 2.95
CA SER A 60 -1.50 -9.26 2.20
C SER A 60 -2.00 -9.13 0.76
N ALA A 61 -1.45 -9.93 -0.12
CA ALA A 61 -1.94 -10.15 -1.48
C ALA A 61 -2.06 -11.65 -1.72
N PHE A 62 -2.73 -12.05 -2.80
CA PHE A 62 -2.98 -13.45 -3.12
C PHE A 62 -2.60 -13.74 -4.56
N ILE A 63 -1.96 -14.87 -4.80
CA ILE A 63 -1.77 -15.40 -6.13
C ILE A 63 -3.13 -15.89 -6.63
N GLN A 64 -3.61 -15.32 -7.72
CA GLN A 64 -4.92 -15.65 -8.28
C GLN A 64 -4.83 -16.69 -9.38
N SER A 65 -3.85 -16.55 -10.28
CA SER A 65 -3.59 -17.51 -11.35
C SER A 65 -2.16 -17.42 -11.83
N LYS A 66 -1.73 -18.44 -12.55
CA LYS A 66 -0.44 -18.54 -13.21
C LYS A 66 -0.66 -18.79 -14.69
N ASP A 67 0.01 -18.02 -15.52
CA ASP A 67 -0.02 -18.13 -16.97
C ASP A 67 1.44 -18.14 -17.47
N GLY A 68 2.00 -19.32 -17.54
CA GLY A 68 3.43 -19.53 -17.80
C GLY A 68 4.30 -18.75 -16.81
N ASP A 69 5.16 -17.87 -17.31
CA ASP A 69 6.03 -17.00 -16.49
C ASP A 69 5.33 -15.77 -15.92
N LYS A 70 4.07 -15.51 -16.30
CA LYS A 70 3.28 -14.37 -15.80
C LYS A 70 2.36 -14.84 -14.68
N ILE A 71 2.57 -14.27 -13.50
CA ILE A 71 1.76 -14.58 -12.32
C ILE A 71 0.80 -13.43 -12.06
N ILE A 72 -0.48 -13.74 -11.95
CA ILE A 72 -1.52 -12.76 -11.62
C ILE A 72 -1.67 -12.72 -10.10
N VAL A 73 -1.45 -11.54 -9.54
CA VAL A 73 -1.58 -11.30 -8.10
C VAL A 73 -2.67 -10.27 -7.84
N LYS A 74 -3.59 -10.60 -6.93
CA LYS A 74 -4.59 -9.68 -6.39
C LYS A 74 -3.98 -8.88 -5.26
N LEU A 75 -3.81 -7.59 -5.47
CA LEU A 75 -3.25 -6.65 -4.50
C LEU A 75 -4.26 -6.26 -3.42
N PRO A 76 -3.82 -5.72 -2.26
CA PRO A 76 -4.72 -5.22 -1.21
C PRO A 76 -5.72 -4.16 -1.69
N SER A 77 -5.39 -3.43 -2.75
CA SER A 77 -6.29 -2.45 -3.40
C SER A 77 -7.43 -3.09 -4.21
N GLY A 78 -7.47 -4.43 -4.32
CA GLY A 78 -8.37 -5.16 -5.21
C GLY A 78 -7.88 -5.24 -6.67
N GLN A 79 -6.83 -4.52 -7.03
CA GLN A 79 -6.29 -4.49 -8.38
C GLN A 79 -5.56 -5.80 -8.72
N LEU A 80 -5.83 -6.34 -9.91
CA LEU A 80 -5.11 -7.47 -10.48
C LEU A 80 -3.92 -6.97 -11.30
N ARG A 81 -2.75 -7.56 -11.06
CA ARG A 81 -1.54 -7.21 -11.80
C ARG A 81 -0.72 -8.44 -12.17
N PHE A 82 -0.07 -8.34 -13.33
CA PHE A 82 0.94 -9.30 -13.75
C PHE A 82 2.27 -9.05 -13.06
N PHE A 83 2.90 -10.12 -12.61
CA PHE A 83 4.26 -10.14 -12.09
C PHE A 83 5.06 -11.22 -12.82
N ASP A 84 6.36 -11.04 -12.86
CA ASP A 84 7.29 -12.04 -13.37
C ASP A 84 7.37 -13.20 -12.38
N GLY A 85 7.36 -14.44 -12.88
CA GLY A 85 7.49 -15.64 -12.05
C GLY A 85 8.79 -15.72 -11.26
N ASN A 86 9.84 -15.01 -11.70
CA ASN A 86 11.13 -14.92 -11.00
C ASN A 86 11.16 -13.82 -9.92
N ALA A 87 10.11 -13.03 -9.76
CA ALA A 87 10.00 -12.09 -8.64
C ALA A 87 9.85 -12.84 -7.32
N LYS A 88 10.55 -12.38 -6.28
CA LYS A 88 10.44 -12.95 -4.92
C LYS A 88 9.29 -12.35 -4.15
N ALA A 89 8.66 -13.18 -3.32
CA ALA A 89 7.67 -12.76 -2.34
C ALA A 89 7.82 -13.58 -1.06
N THR A 90 7.37 -13.01 0.05
CA THR A 90 7.35 -13.69 1.36
C THR A 90 5.94 -14.20 1.63
N ILE A 91 5.82 -15.42 2.15
CA ILE A 91 4.57 -16.09 2.47
C ILE A 91 3.95 -15.49 3.74
N GLY A 92 2.63 -15.34 3.74
CA GLY A 92 1.84 -14.88 4.88
C GLY A 92 1.35 -13.43 4.75
N ALA A 93 0.53 -13.00 5.69
CA ALA A 93 0.13 -11.61 5.87
C ALA A 93 1.09 -10.91 6.83
N LEU A 94 1.28 -9.62 6.68
CA LEU A 94 2.08 -8.83 7.62
C LEU A 94 1.38 -8.74 8.99
N GLY A 95 2.17 -8.76 10.03
CA GLY A 95 1.69 -8.54 11.39
C GLY A 95 1.24 -7.10 11.65
N ASN A 96 0.80 -6.84 12.89
CA ASN A 96 0.31 -5.54 13.36
C ASN A 96 -0.91 -5.03 12.56
N GLU A 97 -1.88 -5.92 12.30
CA GLU A 97 -3.08 -5.63 11.50
C GLU A 97 -3.94 -4.52 12.10
N HIS A 98 -3.97 -4.40 13.42
CA HIS A 98 -4.74 -3.37 14.15
C HIS A 98 -4.04 -2.00 14.23
N HIS A 99 -2.90 -1.81 13.56
CA HIS A 99 -2.18 -0.53 13.60
C HIS A 99 -3.05 0.67 13.17
N LYS A 100 -4.01 0.46 12.29
CA LYS A 100 -4.93 1.53 11.85
C LYS A 100 -5.95 1.93 12.91
N GLU A 101 -6.25 1.04 13.84
CA GLU A 101 -7.25 1.22 14.92
C GLU A 101 -6.61 1.88 16.14
N GLU A 102 -5.28 2.03 16.15
CA GLU A 102 -4.56 2.62 17.27
C GLU A 102 -4.96 4.08 17.47
N ASN A 103 -5.54 4.36 18.62
CA ASN A 103 -5.87 5.72 19.05
C ASN A 103 -4.68 6.35 19.77
N LEU A 104 -4.15 7.41 19.20
CA LEU A 104 -3.01 8.14 19.78
C LEU A 104 -3.38 8.89 21.08
N GLY A 105 -4.68 9.14 21.31
CA GLY A 105 -5.22 9.75 22.52
C GLY A 105 -4.93 11.25 22.66
N LYS A 106 -3.71 11.70 22.41
CA LYS A 106 -3.32 13.12 22.53
C LYS A 106 -2.45 13.61 21.38
N ALA A 107 -2.56 14.92 21.10
CA ALA A 107 -1.80 15.57 20.02
C ALA A 107 -0.26 15.42 20.18
N GLY A 108 0.24 15.38 21.42
CA GLY A 108 1.67 15.19 21.70
C GLY A 108 2.24 13.89 21.15
N ARG A 109 1.49 12.78 21.15
CA ARG A 109 1.93 11.53 20.51
C ARG A 109 2.10 11.69 19.00
N ALA A 110 1.16 12.37 18.33
CA ALA A 110 1.29 12.67 16.91
C ALA A 110 2.54 13.51 16.62
N ARG A 111 2.87 14.47 17.51
CA ARG A 111 4.09 15.29 17.42
C ARG A 111 5.36 14.44 17.55
N HIS A 112 5.40 13.49 18.49
CA HIS A 112 6.53 12.57 18.67
C HIS A 112 6.73 11.66 17.44
N LEU A 113 5.65 11.33 16.71
CA LEU A 113 5.71 10.60 15.44
C LEU A 113 6.11 11.49 14.24
N GLY A 114 6.53 12.74 14.49
CA GLY A 114 6.95 13.69 13.45
C GLY A 114 5.80 14.40 12.71
N ARG A 115 4.55 14.17 13.10
CA ARG A 115 3.38 14.84 12.48
C ARG A 115 3.23 16.25 13.04
N ARG A 116 3.39 17.27 12.20
CA ARG A 116 3.14 18.65 12.57
C ARG A 116 1.63 18.98 12.54
N PRO A 117 1.16 19.94 13.36
CA PRO A 117 -0.21 20.41 13.31
C PRO A 117 -0.56 20.94 11.93
N GLN A 118 -1.78 20.68 11.50
CA GLN A 118 -2.32 21.21 10.24
C GLN A 118 -3.53 22.09 10.54
N VAL A 119 -3.51 23.30 9.99
CA VAL A 119 -4.62 24.24 10.07
C VAL A 119 -5.55 24.01 8.87
N ARG A 120 -6.85 23.91 9.13
CA ARG A 120 -7.86 23.78 8.06
C ARG A 120 -7.87 25.03 7.20
N GLY A 121 -8.06 24.88 5.89
CA GLY A 121 -8.10 26.01 4.95
C GLY A 121 -9.14 27.07 5.30
N VAL A 122 -10.32 26.65 5.81
CA VAL A 122 -11.39 27.56 6.24
C VAL A 122 -11.04 28.39 7.49
N ALA A 123 -10.05 27.98 8.26
CA ALA A 123 -9.56 28.70 9.44
C ALA A 123 -8.39 29.65 9.12
N GLN A 124 -8.01 29.75 7.86
CA GLN A 124 -6.93 30.61 7.39
C GLN A 124 -7.47 31.93 6.82
N ASN A 125 -6.59 32.88 6.60
CA ASN A 125 -6.90 34.14 5.93
C ASN A 125 -7.14 33.92 4.42
N PRO A 126 -7.99 34.76 3.77
CA PRO A 126 -8.18 34.69 2.30
C PRO A 126 -6.89 34.79 1.52
N ARG A 127 -5.90 35.49 2.03
CA ARG A 127 -4.57 35.62 1.44
C ARG A 127 -3.78 34.31 1.46
N SER A 128 -4.02 33.47 2.48
CA SER A 128 -3.22 32.22 2.69
C SER A 128 -3.88 30.99 2.10
N HIS A 129 -5.19 30.99 1.94
CA HIS A 129 -5.92 29.84 1.42
C HIS A 129 -7.20 30.25 0.68
N PRO A 130 -7.54 29.64 -0.46
CA PRO A 130 -8.77 29.90 -1.21
C PRO A 130 -10.07 29.71 -0.39
N HIS A 131 -10.03 28.93 0.69
CA HIS A 131 -11.17 28.73 1.60
C HIS A 131 -11.17 29.69 2.78
N GLY A 132 -10.21 30.60 2.86
CA GLY A 132 -10.10 31.54 3.96
C GLY A 132 -11.14 32.63 3.91
N GLY A 133 -11.34 33.30 5.05
CA GLY A 133 -12.27 34.42 5.22
C GLY A 133 -13.65 34.00 5.71
N GLY A 134 -14.54 34.96 5.84
CA GLY A 134 -15.89 34.82 6.38
C GLY A 134 -15.94 35.04 7.90
N GLU A 135 -17.14 35.06 8.46
CA GLU A 135 -17.38 35.19 9.88
C GLU A 135 -17.77 33.86 10.50
N GLY A 136 -17.24 33.57 11.69
CA GLY A 136 -17.54 32.36 12.45
C GLY A 136 -17.18 31.06 11.69
N ARG A 137 -18.11 30.15 11.55
CA ARG A 137 -17.93 28.88 10.82
C ARG A 137 -18.44 29.00 9.38
N SER A 138 -17.66 29.61 8.53
CA SER A 138 -17.99 29.72 7.12
C SER A 138 -17.74 28.38 6.38
N GLY A 139 -18.57 28.09 5.38
CA GLY A 139 -18.34 26.99 4.45
C GLY A 139 -17.20 27.31 3.48
N ILE A 140 -16.83 26.34 2.65
CA ILE A 140 -15.76 26.54 1.65
C ILE A 140 -16.15 27.47 0.50
N GLY A 141 -17.46 27.76 0.31
CA GLY A 141 -17.99 28.67 -0.71
C GLY A 141 -17.67 28.30 -2.16
N MET A 142 -17.24 27.08 -2.42
CA MET A 142 -16.79 26.62 -3.74
C MET A 142 -17.40 25.28 -4.11
N LYS A 143 -17.56 25.00 -5.41
CA LYS A 143 -18.09 23.72 -5.94
C LYS A 143 -17.28 22.50 -5.50
N SER A 144 -16.01 22.67 -5.15
CA SER A 144 -15.16 21.59 -4.64
C SER A 144 -14.03 22.16 -3.76
N PRO A 145 -13.57 21.40 -2.75
CA PRO A 145 -12.44 21.81 -1.95
C PRO A 145 -11.18 22.02 -2.80
N LYS A 146 -10.36 22.99 -2.43
CA LYS A 146 -9.11 23.34 -3.08
C LYS A 146 -7.93 23.24 -2.12
N SER A 147 -6.76 23.01 -2.67
CA SER A 147 -5.49 23.14 -1.96
C SER A 147 -5.10 24.61 -1.79
N PRO A 148 -4.09 24.97 -0.97
CA PRO A 148 -3.57 26.34 -0.88
C PRO A 148 -3.22 26.96 -2.23
N TRP A 149 -2.82 26.15 -3.20
CA TRP A 149 -2.48 26.58 -4.57
C TRP A 149 -3.66 26.56 -5.54
N GLY A 150 -4.89 26.48 -5.05
CA GLY A 150 -6.09 26.49 -5.89
C GLY A 150 -6.40 25.20 -6.64
N LYS A 151 -5.64 24.12 -6.46
CA LYS A 151 -5.91 22.84 -7.11
C LYS A 151 -7.07 22.12 -6.43
N ARG A 152 -7.99 21.58 -7.23
CA ARG A 152 -9.09 20.74 -6.75
C ARG A 152 -8.55 19.48 -6.03
N THR A 153 -9.07 19.17 -4.84
CA THR A 153 -8.59 18.08 -3.99
C THR A 153 -9.48 16.83 -4.00
N LEU A 154 -10.78 16.98 -4.27
CA LEU A 154 -11.73 15.87 -4.37
C LEU A 154 -12.09 15.56 -5.82
N GLY A 155 -12.25 14.26 -6.11
CA GLY A 155 -12.69 13.77 -7.41
C GLY A 155 -11.68 13.92 -8.55
N LYS A 156 -10.44 14.33 -8.28
CA LYS A 156 -9.38 14.41 -9.28
C LYS A 156 -8.53 13.16 -9.24
N LYS A 157 -8.49 12.42 -10.34
CA LYS A 157 -7.55 11.31 -10.51
C LYS A 157 -6.14 11.88 -10.67
N THR A 158 -5.23 11.53 -9.74
CA THR A 158 -3.85 12.04 -9.72
C THR A 158 -2.86 11.11 -10.39
N ARG A 159 -3.24 9.86 -10.68
CA ARG A 159 -2.39 8.94 -11.44
C ARG A 159 -2.15 9.50 -12.84
N LYS A 160 -0.90 9.60 -13.24
CA LYS A 160 -0.54 10.00 -14.60
C LYS A 160 -1.07 8.97 -15.60
N PRO A 161 -1.75 9.38 -16.69
CA PRO A 161 -2.12 8.47 -17.76
C PRO A 161 -0.86 7.93 -18.45
N HIS A 162 -0.97 6.75 -19.03
CA HIS A 162 0.12 6.08 -19.76
C HIS A 162 1.42 5.87 -18.95
N LYS A 163 1.26 5.58 -17.66
CA LYS A 163 2.39 5.23 -16.82
C LYS A 163 2.95 3.85 -17.25
N TYR A 164 4.28 3.69 -17.31
CA TYR A 164 4.92 2.42 -17.73
C TYR A 164 4.38 1.18 -17.00
N SER A 165 3.96 1.35 -15.73
CA SER A 165 3.39 0.27 -14.93
C SER A 165 1.96 -0.13 -15.31
N ASP A 166 1.29 0.60 -16.24
CA ASP A 166 -0.09 0.30 -16.67
C ASP A 166 -0.14 -0.97 -17.52
N GLN A 167 0.95 -1.30 -18.20
CA GLN A 167 1.07 -2.56 -18.97
C GLN A 167 0.92 -3.81 -18.10
N ARG A 168 1.23 -3.70 -16.81
CA ARG A 168 1.11 -4.81 -15.85
C ARG A 168 -0.24 -4.87 -15.15
N ILE A 169 -1.14 -3.93 -15.40
CA ILE A 169 -2.48 -3.87 -14.77
C ILE A 169 -3.47 -4.55 -15.70
N ILE A 170 -4.24 -5.49 -15.16
CA ILE A 170 -5.35 -6.09 -15.88
C ILE A 170 -6.50 -5.10 -15.90
N LYS A 171 -6.94 -4.71 -17.10
CA LYS A 171 -8.06 -3.77 -17.29
C LYS A 171 -9.33 -4.33 -16.64
N GLY A 172 -10.16 -3.45 -16.07
CA GLY A 172 -11.41 -3.82 -15.39
C GLY A 172 -11.30 -4.02 -13.88
N THR A 173 -10.08 -4.04 -13.31
CA THR A 173 -9.86 -4.19 -11.86
C THR A 173 -9.47 -2.88 -11.16
N ALA A 174 -9.27 -1.80 -11.91
CA ALA A 174 -9.01 -0.48 -11.34
C ALA A 174 -10.34 0.26 -11.14
N ARG A 175 -10.60 0.70 -9.90
CA ARG A 175 -11.66 1.67 -9.58
C ARG A 175 -11.24 3.08 -9.95
#